data_3bf7f1f3935323178661346e2470137c
#
_entry.id   3bf7f1f3935323178661346e2470137c
#
_cell.length_a   1.000
_cell.length_b   1.000
_cell.length_c   1.000
_cell.angle_alpha   90.00
_cell.angle_beta   90.00
_cell.angle_gamma   90.00
#
_symmetry.space_group_name_H-M   'P 1'
#
loop_
_entity.id
_entity.type
_entity.pdbx_description
1 polymer ?
#
loop_
_entity_poly.entity_id
_entity_poly.type
_entity_poly.pdbx_seq_one_letter_code
_entity_poly.pdbx_strand_id
1 'polypeptide(L)'
;MTRADNFPFYNWVPKWLGILIHIFLFCPIIFISGAYTSNTSEMTGGLGIISEHIQYSNFATAVGMVVFAPFVVHYLLMRRPKMTFLLGFNLLFILSAICAKTDSMALLMMCSFFTGFIRIMLIFNNLFCLIKFALRQDPVNSFIPGKAPEDIPTMDKMDYVKATSVPILYLFFICLGQIGSSITAWLAYEYQWQYVYYGMMGLTLCALFLVETTMRYQKRIWNRQIHIHKLGDFVAASIFELAICYILIYGKTYDWFDNWSIRLATGLALVSLGMFIVLQTNSRHPYLRFSIFKRRYTWVAVIMFMLLMLVNSHSALVSVYTGVGMNIDNWKSAQLNNYGMIGDIIGVIICVAMAKRNFAFRYIFAVGFLCIGLSATYLYFYFQPQGLYDDLIFPTVLRSAGMIILYAMSAIYGMKRLPAILLPSWIFVMLTFRSVIGPVVGTSVFSNLINQRQEQYISEMVDYLDESNVDFSGSYRKNVAGGKYTGLSTEDASTLAAVSSKGSVQKQAVLVTLKEICGWTIYASAGCILLALTFPYPNSNIKE
;
A
#
# COMPACT_ATOMS: atom_id res chain seq x y z
N MET A 1 -7.17 -25.85 -39.45
CA MET A 1 -6.83 -24.71 -38.59
C MET A 1 -7.88 -24.58 -37.51
N THR A 2 -7.66 -25.10 -36.32
CA THR A 2 -8.52 -24.89 -35.16
C THR A 2 -8.54 -23.41 -34.85
N ARG A 3 -9.72 -22.76 -34.94
CA ARG A 3 -9.89 -21.35 -34.56
C ARG A 3 -9.32 -21.14 -33.17
N ALA A 4 -8.33 -20.27 -33.06
CA ALA A 4 -7.72 -19.91 -31.79
C ALA A 4 -8.81 -19.48 -30.81
N ASP A 5 -8.88 -20.17 -29.67
CA ASP A 5 -9.91 -19.97 -28.66
C ASP A 5 -9.77 -18.55 -28.09
N ASN A 6 -10.75 -17.68 -28.33
CA ASN A 6 -10.77 -16.28 -27.93
C ASN A 6 -11.19 -16.11 -26.46
N PHE A 7 -10.93 -17.14 -25.63
CA PHE A 7 -11.25 -17.14 -24.20
C PHE A 7 -10.60 -15.94 -23.47
N PRO A 8 -11.34 -15.20 -22.62
CA PRO A 8 -12.72 -15.41 -22.16
C PRO A 8 -13.80 -14.72 -23.02
N PHE A 9 -13.44 -14.07 -24.11
CA PHE A 9 -14.34 -13.25 -24.93
C PHE A 9 -15.09 -14.02 -26.02
N TYR A 10 -16.12 -13.39 -26.56
CA TYR A 10 -16.76 -13.82 -27.78
C TYR A 10 -15.81 -13.66 -28.99
N ASN A 11 -16.07 -14.43 -30.06
CA ASN A 11 -15.19 -14.45 -31.27
C ASN A 11 -15.15 -13.13 -32.02
N TRP A 12 -16.14 -12.25 -31.84
CA TRP A 12 -16.20 -10.94 -32.50
C TRP A 12 -15.26 -9.91 -31.85
N VAL A 13 -14.81 -10.15 -30.61
CA VAL A 13 -13.92 -9.23 -29.89
C VAL A 13 -12.48 -9.34 -30.44
N PRO A 14 -11.94 -8.28 -31.07
CA PRO A 14 -10.55 -8.29 -31.54
C PRO A 14 -9.56 -8.29 -30.37
N LYS A 15 -8.35 -8.77 -30.64
CA LYS A 15 -7.32 -8.97 -29.58
C LYS A 15 -6.97 -7.68 -28.83
N TRP A 16 -6.83 -6.57 -29.55
CA TRP A 16 -6.52 -5.28 -28.93
C TRP A 16 -7.64 -4.77 -28.00
N LEU A 17 -8.90 -4.93 -28.42
CA LEU A 17 -10.06 -4.55 -27.61
C LEU A 17 -10.17 -5.41 -26.34
N GLY A 18 -9.93 -6.72 -26.43
CA GLY A 18 -9.90 -7.60 -25.27
C GLY A 18 -8.85 -7.20 -24.25
N ILE A 19 -7.64 -6.78 -24.69
CA ILE A 19 -6.60 -6.26 -23.80
C ILE A 19 -7.04 -4.96 -23.14
N LEU A 20 -7.61 -4.02 -23.89
CA LEU A 20 -8.16 -2.77 -23.34
C LEU A 20 -9.26 -3.01 -22.31
N ILE A 21 -10.17 -3.96 -22.58
CA ILE A 21 -11.22 -4.33 -21.62
C ILE A 21 -10.58 -4.85 -20.33
N HIS A 22 -9.59 -5.74 -20.40
CA HIS A 22 -8.91 -6.23 -19.19
C HIS A 22 -8.21 -5.11 -18.42
N ILE A 23 -7.58 -4.15 -19.10
CA ILE A 23 -6.97 -2.96 -18.48
C ILE A 23 -8.07 -2.13 -17.78
N PHE A 24 -9.19 -1.87 -18.47
CA PHE A 24 -10.30 -1.14 -17.88
C PHE A 24 -10.90 -1.84 -16.66
N LEU A 25 -11.04 -3.17 -16.68
CA LEU A 25 -11.56 -3.92 -15.54
C LEU A 25 -10.68 -3.81 -14.28
N PHE A 26 -9.38 -3.45 -14.40
CA PHE A 26 -8.56 -3.14 -13.24
C PHE A 26 -8.89 -1.78 -12.61
N CYS A 27 -9.42 -0.80 -13.37
CA CYS A 27 -9.70 0.54 -12.84
C CYS A 27 -10.63 0.51 -11.61
N PRO A 28 -11.87 -0.02 -11.66
CA PRO A 28 -12.75 -0.05 -10.49
C PRO A 28 -12.16 -0.85 -9.31
N ILE A 29 -11.33 -1.85 -9.59
CA ILE A 29 -10.73 -2.70 -8.56
C ILE A 29 -9.63 -1.95 -7.80
N ILE A 30 -8.82 -1.14 -8.50
CA ILE A 30 -7.64 -0.50 -7.92
C ILE A 30 -7.98 0.88 -7.37
N PHE A 31 -8.80 1.67 -8.06
CA PHE A 31 -9.12 3.05 -7.68
C PHE A 31 -9.78 3.17 -6.31
N ILE A 32 -10.55 2.17 -5.89
CA ILE A 32 -11.21 2.19 -4.58
C ILE A 32 -10.23 2.31 -3.40
N SER A 33 -8.96 1.94 -3.57
CA SER A 33 -7.95 2.18 -2.52
C SER A 33 -7.64 3.66 -2.31
N GLY A 34 -7.79 4.48 -3.33
CA GLY A 34 -7.62 5.93 -3.22
C GLY A 34 -8.65 6.61 -2.32
N ALA A 35 -9.82 5.98 -2.13
CA ALA A 35 -10.86 6.51 -1.25
C ALA A 35 -10.37 6.80 0.18
N TYR A 36 -9.43 6.01 0.70
CA TYR A 36 -8.90 6.16 2.05
C TYR A 36 -7.56 6.88 2.11
N THR A 37 -6.71 6.72 1.11
CA THR A 37 -5.33 7.24 1.15
C THR A 37 -5.23 8.70 0.79
N SER A 38 -6.07 9.17 -0.12
CA SER A 38 -6.00 10.54 -0.65
C SER A 38 -7.03 11.49 -0.05
N ASN A 39 -8.02 10.98 0.67
CA ASN A 39 -9.18 11.75 1.13
C ASN A 39 -9.33 11.74 2.65
N THR A 40 -8.24 11.46 3.38
CA THR A 40 -8.28 11.33 4.84
C THR A 40 -8.81 12.60 5.50
N SER A 41 -8.41 13.80 5.07
CA SER A 41 -8.85 15.05 5.69
C SER A 41 -10.29 15.39 5.35
N GLU A 42 -10.72 15.16 4.11
CA GLU A 42 -12.11 15.40 3.68
C GLU A 42 -13.07 14.45 4.42
N MET A 43 -12.68 13.19 4.60
CA MET A 43 -13.46 12.22 5.36
C MET A 43 -13.47 12.53 6.87
N THR A 44 -12.33 12.92 7.45
CA THR A 44 -12.25 13.34 8.86
C THR A 44 -13.13 14.55 9.12
N GLY A 45 -13.06 15.57 8.27
CA GLY A 45 -13.89 16.77 8.38
C GLY A 45 -15.38 16.48 8.17
N GLY A 46 -15.70 15.65 7.15
CA GLY A 46 -17.09 15.32 6.81
C GLY A 46 -17.81 14.40 7.79
N LEU A 47 -17.08 13.47 8.42
CA LEU A 47 -17.63 12.51 9.39
C LEU A 47 -17.42 12.94 10.86
N GLY A 48 -16.59 13.96 11.12
CA GLY A 48 -16.26 14.39 12.48
C GLY A 48 -15.49 13.33 13.30
N ILE A 49 -14.65 12.53 12.63
CA ILE A 49 -13.90 11.42 13.22
C ILE A 49 -12.40 11.66 13.18
N ILE A 50 -11.65 10.88 13.97
CA ILE A 50 -10.19 10.94 13.96
C ILE A 50 -9.58 10.23 12.72
N SER A 51 -8.43 10.69 12.27
CA SER A 51 -7.75 10.17 11.07
C SER A 51 -7.38 8.69 11.17
N GLU A 52 -7.12 8.19 12.37
CA GLU A 52 -6.80 6.81 12.69
C GLU A 52 -7.91 5.83 12.27
N HIS A 53 -9.17 6.24 12.37
CA HIS A 53 -10.30 5.43 11.93
C HIS A 53 -10.26 5.18 10.42
N ILE A 54 -9.90 6.19 9.64
CA ILE A 54 -9.80 6.08 8.17
C ILE A 54 -8.58 5.25 7.80
N GLN A 55 -7.45 5.46 8.48
CA GLN A 55 -6.26 4.63 8.30
C GLN A 55 -6.55 3.16 8.62
N TYR A 56 -7.26 2.88 9.70
CA TYR A 56 -7.66 1.52 10.05
C TYR A 56 -8.55 0.88 8.99
N SER A 57 -9.50 1.62 8.43
CA SER A 57 -10.35 1.16 7.31
C SER A 57 -9.52 0.80 6.06
N ASN A 58 -8.50 1.61 5.73
CA ASN A 58 -7.58 1.31 4.66
C ASN A 58 -6.81 0.00 4.90
N PHE A 59 -6.27 -0.19 6.11
CA PHE A 59 -5.58 -1.43 6.47
C PHE A 59 -6.52 -2.62 6.60
N ALA A 60 -7.78 -2.43 7.02
CA ALA A 60 -8.79 -3.49 7.00
C ALA A 60 -9.02 -4.01 5.57
N THR A 61 -9.02 -3.11 4.56
CA THR A 61 -9.04 -3.51 3.15
C THR A 61 -7.81 -4.36 2.77
N ALA A 62 -6.62 -3.97 3.21
CA ALA A 62 -5.40 -4.73 2.95
C ALA A 62 -5.43 -6.12 3.64
N VAL A 63 -5.89 -6.20 4.89
CA VAL A 63 -6.07 -7.48 5.61
C VAL A 63 -7.05 -8.39 4.85
N GLY A 64 -8.20 -7.86 4.42
CA GLY A 64 -9.16 -8.62 3.61
C GLY A 64 -8.54 -9.20 2.34
N MET A 65 -7.68 -8.43 1.65
CA MET A 65 -6.95 -8.91 0.48
C MET A 65 -5.96 -10.04 0.83
N VAL A 66 -5.19 -9.87 1.90
CA VAL A 66 -4.13 -10.78 2.31
C VAL A 66 -4.71 -12.12 2.73
N VAL A 67 -5.66 -12.08 3.64
CA VAL A 67 -6.24 -13.30 4.21
C VAL A 67 -6.99 -14.11 3.16
N PHE A 68 -7.55 -13.50 2.14
CA PHE A 68 -8.22 -14.23 1.08
C PHE A 68 -7.27 -14.72 -0.03
N ALA A 69 -6.07 -14.20 -0.14
CA ALA A 69 -5.15 -14.51 -1.24
C ALA A 69 -4.85 -16.02 -1.43
N PRO A 70 -4.57 -16.84 -0.40
CA PRO A 70 -4.38 -18.28 -0.58
C PRO A 70 -5.60 -19.02 -1.12
N PHE A 71 -6.79 -18.52 -0.76
CA PHE A 71 -8.06 -19.09 -1.19
C PHE A 71 -8.32 -18.88 -2.68
N VAL A 72 -7.96 -17.70 -3.17
CA VAL A 72 -8.18 -17.29 -4.57
C VAL A 72 -7.48 -18.23 -5.54
N VAL A 73 -6.27 -18.67 -5.25
CA VAL A 73 -5.52 -19.57 -6.13
C VAL A 73 -6.31 -20.88 -6.35
N HIS A 74 -6.91 -21.42 -5.30
CA HIS A 74 -7.74 -22.63 -5.40
C HIS A 74 -9.09 -22.35 -6.07
N TYR A 75 -9.71 -21.22 -5.80
CA TYR A 75 -11.01 -20.83 -6.32
C TYR A 75 -10.98 -20.56 -7.83
N LEU A 76 -9.94 -19.88 -8.32
CA LEU A 76 -9.80 -19.54 -9.75
C LEU A 76 -9.52 -20.75 -10.63
N LEU A 77 -8.89 -21.78 -10.06
CA LEU A 77 -8.68 -23.04 -10.77
C LEU A 77 -9.99 -23.72 -11.19
N MET A 78 -11.13 -23.29 -10.64
CA MET A 78 -12.36 -24.06 -10.66
C MET A 78 -13.49 -23.43 -11.42
N ARG A 79 -13.49 -22.13 -11.72
CA ARG A 79 -14.75 -21.47 -12.03
C ARG A 79 -14.80 -20.70 -13.33
N ARG A 80 -16.01 -20.31 -13.63
CA ARG A 80 -16.45 -19.55 -14.80
C ARG A 80 -15.99 -18.08 -14.62
N PRO A 81 -15.01 -17.58 -15.37
CA PRO A 81 -14.47 -16.21 -15.15
C PRO A 81 -15.56 -15.15 -15.21
N LYS A 82 -16.50 -15.24 -16.16
CA LYS A 82 -17.61 -14.30 -16.29
C LYS A 82 -18.45 -14.21 -15.01
N MET A 83 -18.83 -15.36 -14.41
CA MET A 83 -19.59 -15.37 -13.16
C MET A 83 -18.82 -14.74 -12.00
N THR A 84 -17.50 -14.97 -11.93
CA THR A 84 -16.66 -14.37 -10.90
C THR A 84 -16.61 -12.83 -11.04
N PHE A 85 -16.51 -12.32 -12.27
CA PHE A 85 -16.59 -10.89 -12.51
C PHE A 85 -17.95 -10.31 -12.16
N LEU A 86 -19.03 -10.93 -12.61
CA LEU A 86 -20.39 -10.44 -12.34
C LEU A 86 -20.68 -10.41 -10.84
N LEU A 87 -20.40 -11.50 -10.11
CA LEU A 87 -20.59 -11.53 -8.66
C LEU A 87 -19.69 -10.52 -7.94
N GLY A 88 -18.40 -10.46 -8.29
CA GLY A 88 -17.46 -9.57 -7.64
C GLY A 88 -17.79 -8.09 -7.85
N PHE A 89 -18.11 -7.68 -9.09
CA PHE A 89 -18.47 -6.28 -9.35
C PHE A 89 -19.84 -5.90 -8.76
N ASN A 90 -20.84 -6.80 -8.74
CA ASN A 90 -22.10 -6.53 -8.05
C ASN A 90 -21.89 -6.33 -6.54
N LEU A 91 -21.09 -7.19 -5.90
CA LEU A 91 -20.77 -7.03 -4.48
C LEU A 91 -19.99 -5.74 -4.23
N LEU A 92 -19.02 -5.40 -5.10
CA LEU A 92 -18.27 -4.16 -4.99
C LEU A 92 -19.18 -2.92 -5.13
N PHE A 93 -20.15 -2.97 -6.04
CA PHE A 93 -21.18 -1.94 -6.19
C PHE A 93 -22.02 -1.77 -4.91
N ILE A 94 -22.51 -2.86 -4.34
CA ILE A 94 -23.32 -2.83 -3.11
C ILE A 94 -22.51 -2.28 -1.94
N LEU A 95 -21.27 -2.74 -1.75
CA LEU A 95 -20.40 -2.24 -0.68
C LEU A 95 -20.08 -0.75 -0.86
N SER A 96 -19.82 -0.29 -2.10
CA SER A 96 -19.60 1.13 -2.38
C SER A 96 -20.85 1.95 -2.08
N ALA A 97 -22.05 1.45 -2.38
CA ALA A 97 -23.31 2.13 -2.07
C ALA A 97 -23.55 2.25 -0.54
N ILE A 98 -23.20 1.22 0.22
CA ILE A 98 -23.27 1.25 1.69
C ILE A 98 -22.26 2.28 2.23
N CYS A 99 -21.00 2.23 1.77
CA CYS A 99 -19.97 3.17 2.20
C CYS A 99 -20.30 4.63 1.89
N ALA A 100 -20.97 4.90 0.75
CA ALA A 100 -21.37 6.26 0.37
C ALA A 100 -22.43 6.88 1.29
N LYS A 101 -23.25 6.05 1.96
CA LYS A 101 -24.39 6.52 2.75
C LYS A 101 -24.22 6.32 4.26
N THR A 102 -23.15 5.65 4.68
CA THR A 102 -22.98 5.32 6.10
C THR A 102 -22.25 6.41 6.86
N ASP A 103 -22.79 6.75 8.02
CA ASP A 103 -22.12 7.58 9.02
C ASP A 103 -21.48 6.72 10.13
N SER A 104 -21.75 5.41 10.12
CA SER A 104 -21.23 4.48 11.11
C SER A 104 -19.82 4.00 10.72
N MET A 105 -18.85 4.34 11.56
CA MET A 105 -17.46 3.94 11.36
C MET A 105 -17.25 2.43 11.37
N ALA A 106 -17.95 1.72 12.27
CA ALA A 106 -17.87 0.27 12.36
C ALA A 106 -18.35 -0.41 11.05
N LEU A 107 -19.43 0.11 10.45
CA LEU A 107 -19.93 -0.39 9.19
C LEU A 107 -18.95 -0.09 8.03
N LEU A 108 -18.33 1.09 8.03
CA LEU A 108 -17.31 1.46 7.05
C LEU A 108 -16.09 0.51 7.12
N MET A 109 -15.60 0.20 8.33
CA MET A 109 -14.50 -0.76 8.55
C MET A 109 -14.84 -2.17 8.06
N MET A 110 -16.05 -2.66 8.36
CA MET A 110 -16.52 -3.97 7.89
C MET A 110 -16.63 -4.01 6.36
N CYS A 111 -17.23 -3.01 5.75
CA CYS A 111 -17.33 -2.91 4.29
C CYS A 111 -15.95 -2.85 3.64
N SER A 112 -14.99 -2.15 4.24
CA SER A 112 -13.61 -2.07 3.79
C SER A 112 -12.93 -3.43 3.78
N PHE A 113 -13.08 -4.22 4.83
CA PHE A 113 -12.53 -5.58 4.90
C PHE A 113 -13.10 -6.48 3.79
N PHE A 114 -14.42 -6.48 3.59
CA PHE A 114 -15.05 -7.26 2.52
C PHE A 114 -14.71 -6.75 1.12
N THR A 115 -14.53 -5.44 0.96
CA THR A 115 -14.02 -4.85 -0.28
C THR A 115 -12.64 -5.41 -0.63
N GLY A 116 -11.74 -5.52 0.35
CA GLY A 116 -10.43 -6.13 0.17
C GLY A 116 -10.50 -7.59 -0.30
N PHE A 117 -11.38 -8.36 0.32
CA PHE A 117 -11.67 -9.74 -0.06
C PHE A 117 -12.11 -9.87 -1.54
N ILE A 118 -13.04 -9.02 -1.98
CA ILE A 118 -13.55 -9.03 -3.37
C ILE A 118 -12.46 -8.57 -4.34
N ARG A 119 -11.70 -7.54 -3.98
CA ARG A 119 -10.62 -6.99 -4.81
C ARG A 119 -9.59 -8.04 -5.19
N ILE A 120 -9.06 -8.80 -4.24
CA ILE A 120 -8.04 -9.81 -4.53
C ILE A 120 -8.59 -10.90 -5.46
N MET A 121 -9.85 -11.28 -5.28
CA MET A 121 -10.54 -12.23 -6.17
C MET A 121 -10.61 -11.70 -7.60
N LEU A 122 -11.02 -10.46 -7.78
CA LEU A 122 -11.14 -9.81 -9.09
C LEU A 122 -9.78 -9.58 -9.76
N ILE A 123 -8.76 -9.14 -8.98
CA ILE A 123 -7.38 -8.94 -9.49
C ILE A 123 -6.83 -10.23 -10.09
N PHE A 124 -6.88 -11.34 -9.34
CA PHE A 124 -6.36 -12.61 -9.84
C PHE A 124 -7.17 -13.16 -11.01
N ASN A 125 -8.52 -13.07 -10.94
CA ASN A 125 -9.37 -13.51 -12.05
C ASN A 125 -9.04 -12.74 -13.34
N ASN A 126 -8.90 -11.40 -13.24
CA ASN A 126 -8.57 -10.55 -14.38
C ASN A 126 -7.15 -10.83 -14.91
N LEU A 127 -6.18 -10.95 -14.01
CA LEU A 127 -4.79 -11.23 -14.37
C LEU A 127 -4.65 -12.58 -15.09
N PHE A 128 -5.30 -13.64 -14.60
CA PHE A 128 -5.25 -14.96 -15.25
C PHE A 128 -5.93 -14.95 -16.62
N CYS A 129 -7.06 -14.25 -16.75
CA CYS A 129 -7.73 -14.10 -18.03
C CYS A 129 -6.86 -13.31 -19.02
N LEU A 130 -6.24 -12.22 -18.57
CA LEU A 130 -5.35 -11.39 -19.38
C LEU A 130 -4.13 -12.19 -19.86
N ILE A 131 -3.45 -12.92 -18.97
CA ILE A 131 -2.27 -13.74 -19.34
C ILE A 131 -2.67 -14.80 -20.36
N LYS A 132 -3.77 -15.51 -20.14
CA LYS A 132 -4.25 -16.52 -21.07
C LYS A 132 -4.61 -15.93 -22.42
N PHE A 133 -5.29 -14.79 -22.43
CA PHE A 133 -5.73 -14.10 -23.65
C PHE A 133 -4.56 -13.48 -24.43
N ALA A 134 -3.65 -12.79 -23.73
CA ALA A 134 -2.53 -12.08 -24.36
C ALA A 134 -1.43 -13.03 -24.83
N LEU A 135 -1.02 -13.98 -23.97
CA LEU A 135 0.14 -14.85 -24.21
C LEU A 135 -0.26 -16.23 -24.77
N ARG A 136 -1.55 -16.55 -24.86
CA ARG A 136 -2.07 -17.89 -25.23
C ARG A 136 -1.49 -19.02 -24.38
N GLN A 137 -0.94 -18.71 -23.22
CA GLN A 137 -0.44 -19.67 -22.24
C GLN A 137 -1.49 -19.89 -21.18
N ASP A 138 -1.67 -21.13 -20.75
CA ASP A 138 -2.55 -21.43 -19.62
C ASP A 138 -1.73 -21.34 -18.32
N PRO A 139 -1.81 -20.22 -17.57
CA PRO A 139 -1.01 -20.05 -16.36
C PRO A 139 -1.34 -21.11 -15.31
N VAL A 140 -2.49 -21.75 -15.45
CA VAL A 140 -2.97 -22.82 -14.56
C VAL A 140 -2.18 -24.12 -14.74
N ASN A 141 -1.66 -24.42 -15.92
CA ASN A 141 -0.86 -25.62 -16.12
C ASN A 141 0.44 -25.61 -15.32
N SER A 142 0.93 -24.41 -14.95
CA SER A 142 2.07 -24.24 -14.06
C SER A 142 1.76 -24.50 -12.58
N PHE A 143 0.46 -24.55 -12.21
CA PHE A 143 0.00 -24.70 -10.82
C PHE A 143 -0.64 -26.07 -10.53
N ILE A 144 -0.58 -27.03 -11.47
CA ILE A 144 -1.21 -28.34 -11.26
C ILE A 144 -0.33 -29.16 -10.31
N PRO A 145 -0.77 -29.43 -9.06
CA PRO A 145 -0.12 -30.45 -8.24
C PRO A 145 -0.55 -31.82 -8.79
N GLY A 146 0.39 -32.63 -9.20
CA GLY A 146 0.15 -34.01 -9.64
C GLY A 146 0.95 -34.45 -10.86
N LYS A 147 1.69 -33.56 -11.52
CA LYS A 147 2.86 -33.97 -12.28
C LYS A 147 3.99 -34.26 -11.30
N ALA A 148 4.73 -35.33 -11.55
CA ALA A 148 5.89 -35.67 -10.73
C ALA A 148 6.83 -34.48 -10.59
N PRO A 149 7.55 -34.32 -9.47
CA PRO A 149 8.51 -33.22 -9.28
C PRO A 149 9.56 -33.09 -10.40
N GLU A 150 9.81 -34.16 -11.14
CA GLU A 150 10.75 -34.25 -12.26
C GLU A 150 10.25 -33.61 -13.55
N ASP A 151 8.91 -33.48 -13.74
CA ASP A 151 8.30 -32.89 -14.95
C ASP A 151 7.97 -31.39 -14.82
N ILE A 152 8.18 -30.81 -13.64
CA ILE A 152 8.04 -29.36 -13.43
C ILE A 152 9.37 -28.75 -13.87
N PRO A 153 9.42 -27.94 -14.95
CA PRO A 153 10.65 -27.25 -15.33
C PRO A 153 11.16 -26.51 -14.10
N THR A 154 12.36 -26.88 -13.66
CA THR A 154 13.03 -26.22 -12.56
C THR A 154 12.92 -24.72 -12.76
N MET A 155 12.47 -23.97 -11.77
CA MET A 155 12.15 -22.54 -11.86
C MET A 155 13.33 -21.68 -12.33
N ASP A 156 14.52 -22.22 -12.46
CA ASP A 156 15.76 -21.55 -12.85
C ASP A 156 15.74 -20.96 -14.27
N LYS A 157 15.12 -21.65 -15.25
CA LYS A 157 14.90 -21.07 -16.59
C LYS A 157 13.81 -20.00 -16.62
N MET A 158 12.90 -20.03 -15.63
CA MET A 158 11.81 -19.09 -15.49
C MET A 158 12.21 -17.82 -14.74
N ASP A 159 13.35 -17.81 -14.05
CA ASP A 159 13.79 -16.68 -13.22
C ASP A 159 14.12 -15.44 -14.04
N TYR A 160 14.69 -15.61 -15.23
CA TYR A 160 14.96 -14.49 -16.15
C TYR A 160 13.66 -13.85 -16.69
N VAL A 161 12.69 -14.67 -17.09
CA VAL A 161 11.38 -14.16 -17.54
C VAL A 161 10.66 -13.45 -16.42
N LYS A 162 10.72 -13.98 -15.19
CA LYS A 162 10.14 -13.33 -14.01
C LYS A 162 10.86 -12.02 -13.67
N ALA A 163 12.19 -12.00 -13.77
CA ALA A 163 13.00 -10.82 -13.50
C ALA A 163 12.68 -9.64 -14.43
N THR A 164 12.09 -9.90 -15.59
CA THR A 164 11.65 -8.87 -16.53
C THR A 164 10.15 -8.59 -16.46
N SER A 165 9.31 -9.61 -16.33
CA SER A 165 7.85 -9.46 -16.36
C SER A 165 7.27 -8.95 -15.04
N VAL A 166 7.82 -9.37 -13.89
CA VAL A 166 7.32 -8.96 -12.58
C VAL A 166 7.48 -7.45 -12.33
N PRO A 167 8.64 -6.79 -12.59
CA PRO A 167 8.74 -5.34 -12.45
C PRO A 167 7.76 -4.57 -13.33
N ILE A 168 7.51 -5.04 -14.56
CA ILE A 168 6.53 -4.40 -15.47
C ILE A 168 5.11 -4.55 -14.91
N LEU A 169 4.78 -5.70 -14.35
CA LEU A 169 3.48 -5.91 -13.72
C LEU A 169 3.29 -5.00 -12.49
N TYR A 170 4.33 -4.84 -11.67
CA TYR A 170 4.30 -3.90 -10.54
C TYR A 170 4.14 -2.45 -11.01
N LEU A 171 4.87 -2.05 -12.05
CA LEU A 171 4.73 -0.72 -12.67
C LEU A 171 3.28 -0.46 -13.04
N PHE A 172 2.64 -1.40 -13.74
CA PHE A 172 1.26 -1.28 -14.15
C PHE A 172 0.31 -1.05 -12.96
N PHE A 173 0.43 -1.86 -11.90
CA PHE A 173 -0.45 -1.73 -10.74
C PHE A 173 -0.18 -0.46 -9.91
N ILE A 174 1.08 -0.05 -9.78
CA ILE A 174 1.45 1.15 -9.03
C ILE A 174 0.97 2.40 -9.78
N CYS A 175 1.27 2.51 -11.09
CA CYS A 175 0.82 3.64 -11.90
C CYS A 175 -0.71 3.76 -11.91
N LEU A 176 -1.42 2.64 -12.07
CA LEU A 176 -2.88 2.65 -12.03
C LEU A 176 -3.41 3.07 -10.65
N GLY A 177 -2.73 2.68 -9.57
CA GLY A 177 -3.05 3.12 -8.21
C GLY A 177 -2.83 4.63 -8.00
N GLN A 178 -1.74 5.19 -8.52
CA GLN A 178 -1.44 6.62 -8.44
C GLN A 178 -2.46 7.46 -9.23
N ILE A 179 -2.81 7.02 -10.44
CA ILE A 179 -3.89 7.67 -11.23
C ILE A 179 -5.22 7.62 -10.47
N GLY A 180 -5.56 6.46 -9.92
CA GLY A 180 -6.78 6.29 -9.13
C GLY A 180 -6.82 7.19 -7.90
N SER A 181 -5.69 7.28 -7.18
CA SER A 181 -5.53 8.17 -6.02
C SER A 181 -5.75 9.64 -6.38
N SER A 182 -5.22 10.10 -7.52
CA SER A 182 -5.40 11.47 -7.98
C SER A 182 -6.84 11.78 -8.42
N ILE A 183 -7.50 10.84 -9.11
CA ILE A 183 -8.90 10.99 -9.51
C ILE A 183 -9.81 11.03 -8.28
N THR A 184 -9.58 10.17 -7.29
CA THR A 184 -10.37 10.14 -6.06
C THR A 184 -10.14 11.38 -5.20
N ALA A 185 -8.91 11.90 -5.14
CA ALA A 185 -8.60 13.15 -4.45
C ALA A 185 -9.29 14.35 -5.12
N TRP A 186 -9.29 14.40 -6.46
CA TRP A 186 -10.01 15.44 -7.20
C TRP A 186 -11.51 15.40 -6.96
N LEU A 187 -12.13 14.21 -7.00
CA LEU A 187 -13.56 14.06 -6.74
C LEU A 187 -13.95 14.51 -5.33
N ALA A 188 -13.13 14.17 -4.33
CA ALA A 188 -13.41 14.57 -2.95
C ALA A 188 -13.19 16.06 -2.70
N TYR A 189 -12.22 16.68 -3.37
CA TYR A 189 -11.92 18.11 -3.27
C TYR A 189 -13.00 18.97 -3.94
N GLU A 190 -13.41 18.63 -5.19
CA GLU A 190 -14.37 19.42 -5.98
C GLU A 190 -15.81 19.29 -5.47
N TYR A 191 -16.18 18.10 -4.98
CA TYR A 191 -17.55 17.83 -4.54
C TYR A 191 -17.56 17.51 -3.03
N GLN A 192 -17.63 16.24 -2.69
CA GLN A 192 -17.61 15.71 -1.33
C GLN A 192 -17.00 14.31 -1.35
N TRP A 193 -16.50 13.81 -0.21
CA TRP A 193 -15.88 12.50 -0.13
C TRP A 193 -16.80 11.34 -0.57
N GLN A 194 -18.12 11.46 -0.41
CA GLN A 194 -19.10 10.44 -0.86
C GLN A 194 -19.10 10.25 -2.37
N TYR A 195 -18.79 11.31 -3.16
CA TYR A 195 -18.75 11.21 -4.63
C TYR A 195 -17.66 10.28 -5.14
N VAL A 196 -16.65 10.02 -4.34
CA VAL A 196 -15.65 8.98 -4.66
C VAL A 196 -16.33 7.62 -4.79
N TYR A 197 -17.21 7.27 -3.86
CA TYR A 197 -17.95 6.00 -3.91
C TYR A 197 -18.99 5.98 -5.05
N TYR A 198 -19.67 7.10 -5.33
CA TYR A 198 -20.58 7.21 -6.47
C TYR A 198 -19.83 7.06 -7.80
N GLY A 199 -18.65 7.65 -7.94
CA GLY A 199 -17.77 7.44 -9.08
C GLY A 199 -17.36 5.99 -9.25
N MET A 200 -17.02 5.32 -8.15
CA MET A 200 -16.71 3.89 -8.14
C MET A 200 -17.91 3.03 -8.54
N MET A 201 -19.12 3.38 -8.10
CA MET A 201 -20.35 2.70 -8.54
C MET A 201 -20.55 2.85 -10.06
N GLY A 202 -20.31 4.04 -10.62
CA GLY A 202 -20.36 4.25 -12.06
C GLY A 202 -19.35 3.38 -12.83
N LEU A 203 -18.10 3.34 -12.37
CA LEU A 203 -17.06 2.48 -12.97
C LEU A 203 -17.38 0.99 -12.87
N THR A 204 -17.94 0.54 -11.74
CA THR A 204 -18.34 -0.87 -11.58
C THR A 204 -19.52 -1.23 -12.47
N LEU A 205 -20.49 -0.34 -12.70
CA LEU A 205 -21.58 -0.54 -13.66
C LEU A 205 -21.07 -0.64 -15.10
N CYS A 206 -20.15 0.23 -15.50
CA CYS A 206 -19.50 0.14 -16.81
C CYS A 206 -18.75 -1.20 -16.96
N ALA A 207 -18.04 -1.64 -15.92
CA ALA A 207 -17.36 -2.93 -15.93
C ALA A 207 -18.34 -4.11 -16.04
N LEU A 208 -19.45 -4.08 -15.33
CA LEU A 208 -20.53 -5.08 -15.43
C LEU A 208 -21.09 -5.15 -16.85
N PHE A 209 -21.39 -4.00 -17.45
CA PHE A 209 -21.90 -3.93 -18.82
C PHE A 209 -20.89 -4.53 -19.81
N LEU A 210 -19.61 -4.18 -19.70
CA LEU A 210 -18.56 -4.72 -20.56
C LEU A 210 -18.41 -6.24 -20.41
N VAL A 211 -18.43 -6.74 -19.16
CA VAL A 211 -18.32 -8.18 -18.90
C VAL A 211 -19.53 -8.93 -19.47
N GLU A 212 -20.75 -8.39 -19.30
CA GLU A 212 -21.96 -9.05 -19.79
C GLU A 212 -21.98 -9.13 -21.31
N THR A 213 -21.61 -8.05 -22.00
CA THR A 213 -21.68 -7.98 -23.47
C THR A 213 -20.54 -8.72 -24.17
N THR A 214 -19.31 -8.72 -23.59
CA THR A 214 -18.11 -9.19 -24.30
C THR A 214 -17.64 -10.58 -23.89
N MET A 215 -17.97 -11.06 -22.69
CA MET A 215 -17.46 -12.34 -22.16
C MET A 215 -18.48 -13.48 -22.31
N ARG A 216 -17.95 -14.67 -22.58
CA ARG A 216 -18.74 -15.91 -22.69
C ARG A 216 -18.97 -16.59 -21.36
N TYR A 217 -20.13 -17.23 -21.21
CA TYR A 217 -20.37 -18.21 -20.15
C TYR A 217 -19.67 -19.53 -20.51
N GLN A 218 -18.41 -19.66 -20.17
CA GLN A 218 -17.67 -20.89 -20.42
C GLN A 218 -17.45 -21.67 -19.13
N LYS A 219 -17.87 -22.94 -19.14
CA LYS A 219 -17.64 -23.83 -18.00
C LYS A 219 -16.26 -24.44 -18.14
N ARG A 220 -15.39 -24.17 -17.19
CA ARG A 220 -14.10 -24.86 -17.09
C ARG A 220 -14.35 -26.20 -16.41
N ILE A 221 -14.13 -27.30 -17.12
CA ILE A 221 -14.24 -28.64 -16.54
C ILE A 221 -12.90 -28.98 -15.91
N TRP A 222 -12.86 -28.95 -14.60
CA TRP A 222 -11.73 -29.47 -13.82
C TRP A 222 -12.21 -30.60 -12.93
N ASN A 223 -11.63 -31.76 -13.11
CA ASN A 223 -12.03 -33.00 -12.43
C ASN A 223 -11.25 -33.18 -11.10
N ARG A 224 -11.06 -32.12 -10.32
CA ARG A 224 -10.28 -32.19 -9.09
C ARG A 224 -11.12 -31.83 -7.88
N GLN A 225 -11.01 -32.67 -6.84
CA GLN A 225 -11.57 -32.38 -5.52
C GLN A 225 -10.87 -31.15 -4.93
N ILE A 226 -11.68 -30.17 -4.58
CA ILE A 226 -11.23 -28.95 -3.94
C ILE A 226 -11.21 -29.19 -2.46
N HIS A 227 -10.04 -28.95 -1.86
CA HIS A 227 -9.97 -28.85 -0.41
C HIS A 227 -10.32 -27.42 -0.02
N ILE A 228 -11.53 -27.23 0.51
CA ILE A 228 -11.94 -25.95 1.10
C ILE A 228 -11.21 -25.83 2.43
N HIS A 229 -10.42 -24.76 2.59
CA HIS A 229 -9.83 -24.42 3.87
C HIS A 229 -10.93 -24.20 4.91
N LYS A 230 -10.65 -24.58 6.16
CA LYS A 230 -11.62 -24.42 7.24
C LYS A 230 -11.88 -22.94 7.49
N LEU A 231 -13.14 -22.56 7.73
CA LEU A 231 -13.51 -21.18 8.06
C LEU A 231 -12.73 -20.66 9.27
N GLY A 232 -12.41 -21.52 10.23
CA GLY A 232 -11.59 -21.17 11.40
C GLY A 232 -10.21 -20.63 11.08
N ASP A 233 -9.53 -21.16 10.04
CA ASP A 233 -8.21 -20.70 9.62
C ASP A 233 -8.27 -19.24 9.13
N PHE A 234 -9.31 -18.94 8.35
CA PHE A 234 -9.57 -17.61 7.82
C PHE A 234 -9.89 -16.62 8.94
N VAL A 235 -10.79 -16.97 9.86
CA VAL A 235 -11.20 -16.11 10.97
C VAL A 235 -10.01 -15.82 11.90
N ALA A 236 -9.23 -16.84 12.26
CA ALA A 236 -8.07 -16.66 13.13
C ALA A 236 -7.01 -15.73 12.51
N ALA A 237 -6.69 -15.90 11.21
CA ALA A 237 -5.77 -15.02 10.49
C ALA A 237 -6.30 -13.57 10.42
N SER A 238 -7.60 -13.39 10.13
CA SER A 238 -8.23 -12.07 10.05
C SER A 238 -8.19 -11.33 11.38
N ILE A 239 -8.55 -11.99 12.48
CA ILE A 239 -8.54 -11.38 13.82
C ILE A 239 -7.11 -11.00 14.20
N PHE A 240 -6.14 -11.87 13.94
CA PHE A 240 -4.73 -11.60 14.23
C PHE A 240 -4.21 -10.36 13.50
N GLU A 241 -4.39 -10.27 12.17
CA GLU A 241 -3.90 -9.14 11.39
C GLU A 241 -4.65 -7.83 11.72
N LEU A 242 -5.99 -7.88 11.90
CA LEU A 242 -6.76 -6.71 12.31
C LEU A 242 -6.39 -6.22 13.70
N ALA A 243 -6.14 -7.12 14.66
CA ALA A 243 -5.71 -6.74 16.00
C ALA A 243 -4.33 -6.08 16.01
N ILE A 244 -3.36 -6.57 15.23
CA ILE A 244 -2.06 -5.91 15.05
C ILE A 244 -2.23 -4.51 14.45
N CYS A 245 -3.05 -4.38 13.41
CA CYS A 245 -3.33 -3.06 12.82
C CYS A 245 -3.95 -2.12 13.85
N TYR A 246 -4.89 -2.60 14.67
CA TYR A 246 -5.52 -1.80 15.72
C TYR A 246 -4.49 -1.31 16.74
N ILE A 247 -3.65 -2.20 17.27
CA ILE A 247 -2.62 -1.84 18.26
C ILE A 247 -1.67 -0.78 17.70
N LEU A 248 -1.19 -0.96 16.47
CA LEU A 248 -0.17 -0.08 15.90
C LEU A 248 -0.72 1.28 15.45
N ILE A 249 -1.98 1.34 15.00
CA ILE A 249 -2.60 2.60 14.54
C ILE A 249 -3.10 3.42 15.73
N TYR A 250 -3.80 2.78 16.67
CA TYR A 250 -4.41 3.49 17.80
C TYR A 250 -3.50 3.60 19.02
N GLY A 251 -2.34 2.90 19.04
CA GLY A 251 -1.42 2.91 20.18
C GLY A 251 -1.06 4.30 20.63
N LYS A 252 -0.71 5.19 19.69
CA LYS A 252 -0.39 6.60 19.98
C LYS A 252 -1.59 7.37 20.55
N THR A 253 -2.78 7.18 20.01
CA THR A 253 -4.00 7.93 20.38
C THR A 253 -4.56 7.51 21.73
N TYR A 254 -4.30 6.27 22.13
CA TYR A 254 -4.78 5.69 23.37
C TYR A 254 -3.67 5.41 24.40
N ASP A 255 -2.56 6.09 24.31
CA ASP A 255 -1.41 5.94 25.22
C ASP A 255 -0.95 4.49 25.42
N TRP A 256 -0.96 3.72 24.32
CA TRP A 256 -0.50 2.33 24.26
C TRP A 256 -1.20 1.42 25.32
N PHE A 257 -0.42 0.73 26.15
CA PHE A 257 -0.93 -0.25 27.11
C PHE A 257 -1.64 0.34 28.34
N ASP A 258 -1.71 1.66 28.48
CA ASP A 258 -2.48 2.29 29.56
C ASP A 258 -3.98 2.16 29.31
N ASN A 259 -4.39 2.10 28.05
CA ASN A 259 -5.78 1.91 27.68
C ASN A 259 -6.20 0.43 27.63
N TRP A 260 -7.40 0.16 28.17
CA TRP A 260 -7.98 -1.18 28.18
C TRP A 260 -8.19 -1.77 26.78
N SER A 261 -8.58 -0.95 25.80
CA SER A 261 -8.84 -1.40 24.42
C SER A 261 -7.59 -1.97 23.74
N ILE A 262 -6.42 -1.36 23.95
CA ILE A 262 -5.14 -1.85 23.42
C ILE A 262 -4.73 -3.16 24.11
N ARG A 263 -4.91 -3.26 25.43
CA ARG A 263 -4.64 -4.51 26.18
C ARG A 263 -5.52 -5.66 25.69
N LEU A 264 -6.81 -5.39 25.47
CA LEU A 264 -7.74 -6.38 24.93
C LEU A 264 -7.37 -6.79 23.50
N ALA A 265 -7.03 -5.84 22.63
CA ALA A 265 -6.58 -6.14 21.27
C ALA A 265 -5.29 -6.98 21.27
N THR A 266 -4.36 -6.72 22.20
CA THR A 266 -3.14 -7.52 22.37
C THR A 266 -3.47 -8.95 22.80
N GLY A 267 -4.39 -9.13 23.75
CA GLY A 267 -4.89 -10.44 24.16
C GLY A 267 -5.52 -11.20 22.99
N LEU A 268 -6.38 -10.52 22.21
CA LEU A 268 -7.00 -11.09 21.02
C LEU A 268 -5.95 -11.48 19.95
N ALA A 269 -4.93 -10.66 19.73
CA ALA A 269 -3.84 -10.96 18.80
C ALA A 269 -3.08 -12.22 19.21
N LEU A 270 -2.73 -12.37 20.50
CA LEU A 270 -2.02 -13.54 21.00
C LEU A 270 -2.86 -14.82 20.92
N VAL A 271 -4.12 -14.75 21.34
CA VAL A 271 -5.05 -15.89 21.29
C VAL A 271 -5.31 -16.32 19.84
N SER A 272 -5.58 -15.37 18.94
CA SER A 272 -5.84 -15.67 17.54
C SER A 272 -4.60 -16.23 16.83
N LEU A 273 -3.40 -15.74 17.15
CA LEU A 273 -2.14 -16.31 16.66
C LEU A 273 -1.94 -17.75 17.14
N GLY A 274 -2.14 -18.00 18.44
CA GLY A 274 -2.05 -19.35 19.01
C GLY A 274 -3.05 -20.31 18.35
N MET A 275 -4.30 -19.87 18.21
CA MET A 275 -5.34 -20.63 17.52
C MET A 275 -4.98 -20.91 16.05
N PHE A 276 -4.47 -19.89 15.34
CA PHE A 276 -4.01 -20.05 13.95
C PHE A 276 -2.89 -21.09 13.84
N ILE A 277 -1.86 -21.03 14.70
CA ILE A 277 -0.77 -22.01 14.69
C ILE A 277 -1.29 -23.42 14.94
N VAL A 278 -2.16 -23.62 15.93
CA VAL A 278 -2.75 -24.94 16.24
C VAL A 278 -3.57 -25.48 15.05
N LEU A 279 -4.39 -24.62 14.42
CA LEU A 279 -5.19 -25.03 13.27
C LEU A 279 -4.31 -25.42 12.07
N GLN A 280 -3.21 -24.68 11.82
CA GLN A 280 -2.29 -24.97 10.71
C GLN A 280 -1.48 -26.25 10.95
N THR A 281 -1.05 -26.52 12.16
CA THR A 281 -0.26 -27.73 12.49
C THR A 281 -1.09 -29.01 12.43
N ASN A 282 -2.37 -28.93 12.81
CA ASN A 282 -3.28 -30.08 12.85
C ASN A 282 -4.05 -30.33 11.53
N SER A 283 -3.89 -29.47 10.52
CA SER A 283 -4.62 -29.59 9.25
C SER A 283 -3.85 -30.46 8.25
N ARG A 284 -4.54 -31.42 7.60
CA ARG A 284 -3.99 -32.16 6.45
C ARG A 284 -3.73 -31.26 5.23
N HIS A 285 -4.51 -30.22 5.08
CA HIS A 285 -4.40 -29.20 4.02
C HIS A 285 -4.30 -27.82 4.66
N PRO A 286 -3.11 -27.46 5.21
CA PRO A 286 -2.96 -26.20 5.91
C PRO A 286 -3.12 -25.03 4.96
N TYR A 287 -3.76 -23.97 5.46
CA TYR A 287 -3.91 -22.69 4.81
C TYR A 287 -2.54 -22.04 4.56
N LEU A 288 -1.67 -22.06 5.58
CA LEU A 288 -0.27 -21.66 5.52
C LEU A 288 0.64 -22.84 5.85
N ARG A 289 1.47 -23.25 4.90
CA ARG A 289 2.47 -24.31 5.14
C ARG A 289 3.70 -23.71 5.80
N PHE A 290 3.91 -24.00 7.07
CA PHE A 290 5.07 -23.49 7.83
C PHE A 290 6.43 -23.91 7.25
N SER A 291 6.48 -24.91 6.37
CA SER A 291 7.71 -25.26 5.63
C SER A 291 8.28 -24.11 4.80
N ILE A 292 7.47 -23.07 4.50
CA ILE A 292 7.92 -21.84 3.83
C ILE A 292 8.98 -21.10 4.67
N PHE A 293 8.84 -21.09 5.99
CA PHE A 293 9.78 -20.42 6.90
C PHE A 293 11.09 -21.17 7.12
N LYS A 294 11.20 -22.43 6.69
CA LYS A 294 12.48 -23.16 6.69
C LYS A 294 13.42 -22.68 5.58
N ARG A 295 12.92 -21.87 4.65
CA ARG A 295 13.67 -21.42 3.47
C ARG A 295 14.34 -20.08 3.74
N ARG A 296 15.64 -19.99 3.52
CA ARG A 296 16.41 -18.74 3.66
C ARG A 296 15.93 -17.64 2.70
N TYR A 297 15.53 -17.98 1.47
CA TYR A 297 14.98 -17.04 0.49
C TYR A 297 13.75 -16.29 1.00
N THR A 298 12.86 -16.98 1.72
CA THR A 298 11.66 -16.38 2.32
C THR A 298 12.03 -15.33 3.37
N TRP A 299 12.93 -15.67 4.30
CA TRP A 299 13.34 -14.73 5.35
C TRP A 299 14.04 -13.49 4.80
N VAL A 300 14.95 -13.67 3.83
CA VAL A 300 15.60 -12.52 3.18
C VAL A 300 14.58 -11.60 2.54
N ALA A 301 13.63 -12.15 1.79
CA ALA A 301 12.60 -11.36 1.13
C ALA A 301 11.69 -10.64 2.14
N VAL A 302 11.29 -11.30 3.24
CA VAL A 302 10.49 -10.70 4.32
C VAL A 302 11.25 -9.56 4.98
N ILE A 303 12.53 -9.75 5.32
CA ILE A 303 13.37 -8.71 5.92
C ILE A 303 13.50 -7.52 4.96
N MET A 304 13.75 -7.77 3.67
CA MET A 304 13.84 -6.69 2.67
C MET A 304 12.52 -5.94 2.51
N PHE A 305 11.37 -6.60 2.58
CA PHE A 305 10.07 -5.93 2.61
C PHE A 305 9.87 -5.08 3.86
N MET A 306 10.23 -5.58 5.04
CA MET A 306 10.10 -4.82 6.29
C MET A 306 11.01 -3.58 6.29
N LEU A 307 12.27 -3.74 5.90
CA LEU A 307 13.21 -2.62 5.79
C LEU A 307 12.75 -1.58 4.74
N LEU A 308 12.28 -2.07 3.58
CA LEU A 308 11.71 -1.19 2.57
C LEU A 308 10.54 -0.38 3.13
N MET A 309 9.57 -1.04 3.76
CA MET A 309 8.39 -0.35 4.28
C MET A 309 8.75 0.65 5.37
N LEU A 310 9.66 0.29 6.27
CA LEU A 310 10.14 1.20 7.29
C LEU A 310 10.78 2.45 6.67
N VAL A 311 11.78 2.28 5.80
CA VAL A 311 12.49 3.43 5.22
C VAL A 311 11.61 4.23 4.26
N ASN A 312 10.73 3.57 3.47
CA ASN A 312 9.82 4.25 2.54
C ASN A 312 8.74 5.09 3.24
N SER A 313 8.45 4.80 4.52
CA SER A 313 7.45 5.57 5.30
C SER A 313 7.86 7.02 5.56
N HIS A 314 9.10 7.44 5.19
CA HIS A 314 9.47 8.87 5.16
C HIS A 314 8.60 9.70 4.19
N SER A 315 7.82 9.06 3.31
CA SER A 315 6.78 9.75 2.54
C SER A 315 5.74 10.48 3.40
N ALA A 316 5.53 10.02 4.64
CA ALA A 316 4.68 10.72 5.60
C ALA A 316 5.22 12.12 5.95
N LEU A 317 6.55 12.30 5.96
CA LEU A 317 7.19 13.59 6.20
C LEU A 317 6.83 14.59 5.09
N VAL A 318 6.78 14.13 3.84
CA VAL A 318 6.36 14.96 2.70
C VAL A 318 4.90 15.37 2.84
N SER A 319 4.01 14.45 3.25
CA SER A 319 2.60 14.78 3.49
C SER A 319 2.43 15.82 4.61
N VAL A 320 3.17 15.68 5.72
CA VAL A 320 3.13 16.66 6.82
C VAL A 320 3.68 18.00 6.35
N TYR A 321 4.77 18.01 5.59
CA TYR A 321 5.35 19.24 5.05
C TYR A 321 4.42 19.96 4.08
N THR A 322 3.78 19.25 3.16
CA THR A 322 2.80 19.85 2.23
C THR A 322 1.57 20.38 2.97
N GLY A 323 1.06 19.66 3.96
CA GLY A 323 -0.12 20.09 4.72
C GLY A 323 0.16 21.24 5.69
N VAL A 324 1.14 21.08 6.59
CA VAL A 324 1.43 22.05 7.67
C VAL A 324 2.47 23.09 7.26
N GLY A 325 3.55 22.66 6.60
CA GLY A 325 4.64 23.53 6.20
C GLY A 325 4.26 24.51 5.10
N MET A 326 3.65 23.98 4.04
CA MET A 326 3.29 24.75 2.81
C MET A 326 1.82 25.15 2.74
N ASN A 327 0.95 24.58 3.57
CA ASN A 327 -0.50 24.75 3.57
C ASN A 327 -1.13 24.46 2.18
N ILE A 328 -0.73 23.34 1.58
CA ILE A 328 -1.18 22.90 0.26
C ILE A 328 -2.35 21.92 0.43
N ASP A 329 -3.35 22.05 -0.45
CA ASP A 329 -4.51 21.19 -0.48
C ASP A 329 -4.14 19.72 -0.78
N ASN A 330 -4.93 18.79 -0.25
CA ASN A 330 -4.73 17.35 -0.47
C ASN A 330 -4.71 16.94 -1.93
N TRP A 331 -5.52 17.59 -2.78
CA TRP A 331 -5.52 17.32 -4.22
C TRP A 331 -4.15 17.60 -4.85
N LYS A 332 -3.53 18.77 -4.56
CA LYS A 332 -2.18 19.08 -5.03
C LYS A 332 -1.13 18.13 -4.44
N SER A 333 -1.28 17.78 -3.16
CA SER A 333 -0.43 16.78 -2.52
C SER A 333 -0.55 15.39 -3.19
N ALA A 334 -1.75 14.98 -3.58
CA ALA A 334 -1.97 13.74 -4.34
C ALA A 334 -1.37 13.81 -5.76
N GLN A 335 -1.38 14.97 -6.40
CA GLN A 335 -0.73 15.18 -7.71
C GLN A 335 0.79 14.98 -7.64
N LEU A 336 1.41 15.29 -6.51
CA LEU A 336 2.85 15.04 -6.32
C LEU A 336 3.19 13.56 -6.52
N ASN A 337 2.31 12.65 -6.10
CA ASN A 337 2.51 11.21 -6.29
C ASN A 337 2.51 10.80 -7.78
N ASN A 338 1.84 11.56 -8.67
CA ASN A 338 1.86 11.27 -10.10
C ASN A 338 3.25 11.44 -10.71
N TYR A 339 4.03 12.40 -10.22
CA TYR A 339 5.43 12.53 -10.64
C TYR A 339 6.26 11.30 -10.22
N GLY A 340 5.83 10.60 -9.17
CA GLY A 340 6.41 9.31 -8.78
C GLY A 340 6.37 8.25 -9.90
N MET A 341 5.38 8.32 -10.84
CA MET A 341 5.33 7.40 -11.99
C MET A 341 6.59 7.45 -12.85
N ILE A 342 7.18 8.64 -12.99
CA ILE A 342 8.45 8.80 -13.72
C ILE A 342 9.54 7.99 -13.02
N GLY A 343 9.59 8.07 -11.69
CA GLY A 343 10.50 7.28 -10.86
C GLY A 343 10.26 5.78 -10.98
N ASP A 344 8.99 5.36 -10.97
CA ASP A 344 8.63 3.95 -11.15
C ASP A 344 9.09 3.42 -12.51
N ILE A 345 8.94 4.17 -13.60
CA ILE A 345 9.43 3.80 -14.93
C ILE A 345 10.96 3.68 -14.93
N ILE A 346 11.66 4.67 -14.37
CA ILE A 346 13.13 4.66 -14.26
C ILE A 346 13.57 3.45 -13.43
N GLY A 347 12.93 3.19 -12.30
CA GLY A 347 13.23 2.05 -11.44
C GLY A 347 13.06 0.71 -12.14
N VAL A 348 12.01 0.52 -12.93
CA VAL A 348 11.81 -0.70 -13.74
C VAL A 348 12.90 -0.84 -14.81
N ILE A 349 13.27 0.24 -15.50
CA ILE A 349 14.36 0.21 -16.49
C ILE A 349 15.67 -0.24 -15.84
N ILE A 350 16.00 0.33 -14.67
CA ILE A 350 17.20 -0.05 -13.89
C ILE A 350 17.12 -1.54 -13.49
N CYS A 351 15.98 -1.97 -12.95
CA CYS A 351 15.72 -3.36 -12.56
C CYS A 351 15.96 -4.34 -13.71
N VAL A 352 15.33 -4.09 -14.85
CA VAL A 352 15.42 -4.94 -16.03
C VAL A 352 16.84 -4.91 -16.62
N ALA A 353 17.50 -3.75 -16.66
CA ALA A 353 18.88 -3.62 -17.14
C ALA A 353 19.87 -4.41 -16.27
N MET A 354 19.75 -4.29 -14.94
CA MET A 354 20.60 -5.04 -14.01
C MET A 354 20.31 -6.55 -14.06
N ALA A 355 19.05 -6.94 -14.18
CA ALA A 355 18.65 -8.34 -14.35
C ALA A 355 19.21 -8.94 -15.64
N LYS A 356 19.15 -8.22 -16.77
CA LYS A 356 19.72 -8.65 -18.06
C LYS A 356 21.24 -8.84 -17.99
N ARG A 357 21.93 -7.96 -17.26
CA ARG A 357 23.37 -8.03 -17.04
C ARG A 357 23.79 -9.04 -15.95
N ASN A 358 22.84 -9.78 -15.40
CA ASN A 358 23.05 -10.80 -14.36
C ASN A 358 23.74 -10.28 -13.09
N PHE A 359 23.40 -9.05 -12.67
CA PHE A 359 23.88 -8.55 -11.39
C PHE A 359 23.33 -9.39 -10.22
N ALA A 360 24.14 -9.56 -9.17
CA ALA A 360 23.69 -10.21 -7.94
C ALA A 360 22.61 -9.38 -7.25
N PHE A 361 21.63 -10.04 -6.63
CA PHE A 361 20.52 -9.38 -5.92
C PHE A 361 20.98 -8.36 -4.88
N ARG A 362 22.13 -8.60 -4.22
CA ARG A 362 22.71 -7.66 -3.24
C ARG A 362 22.93 -6.25 -3.80
N TYR A 363 23.40 -6.14 -5.04
CA TYR A 363 23.63 -4.84 -5.67
C TYR A 363 22.33 -4.17 -6.08
N ILE A 364 21.33 -4.94 -6.50
CA ILE A 364 20.03 -4.40 -6.89
C ILE A 364 19.29 -3.85 -5.65
N PHE A 365 19.32 -4.57 -4.53
CA PHE A 365 18.78 -4.07 -3.27
C PHE A 365 19.52 -2.84 -2.77
N ALA A 366 20.86 -2.83 -2.85
CA ALA A 366 21.66 -1.66 -2.47
C ALA A 366 21.30 -0.42 -3.29
N VAL A 367 21.11 -0.56 -4.62
CA VAL A 367 20.67 0.55 -5.48
C VAL A 367 19.27 1.05 -5.10
N GLY A 368 18.33 0.15 -4.78
CA GLY A 368 17.00 0.53 -4.33
C GLY A 368 17.03 1.37 -3.03
N PHE A 369 17.77 0.90 -2.01
CA PHE A 369 17.93 1.66 -0.76
C PHE A 369 18.73 2.95 -0.96
N LEU A 370 19.69 2.97 -1.88
CA LEU A 370 20.43 4.19 -2.23
C LEU A 370 19.50 5.26 -2.79
N CYS A 371 18.61 4.93 -3.69
CA CYS A 371 17.62 5.87 -4.23
C CYS A 371 16.73 6.46 -3.13
N ILE A 372 16.26 5.64 -2.18
CA ILE A 372 15.45 6.12 -1.06
C ILE A 372 16.29 7.00 -0.12
N GLY A 373 17.53 6.62 0.18
CA GLY A 373 18.43 7.40 1.01
C GLY A 373 18.78 8.77 0.41
N LEU A 374 19.02 8.83 -0.91
CA LEU A 374 19.23 10.08 -1.64
C LEU A 374 17.99 10.97 -1.63
N SER A 375 16.77 10.38 -1.73
CA SER A 375 15.53 11.12 -1.57
C SER A 375 15.44 11.78 -0.19
N ALA A 376 15.72 11.03 0.89
CA ALA A 376 15.74 11.59 2.24
C ALA A 376 16.82 12.66 2.43
N THR A 377 18.01 12.48 1.83
CA THR A 377 19.09 13.46 1.87
C THR A 377 18.66 14.77 1.21
N TYR A 378 18.01 14.69 0.06
CA TYR A 378 17.51 15.87 -0.62
C TYR A 378 16.47 16.61 0.23
N LEU A 379 15.48 15.89 0.79
CA LEU A 379 14.45 16.47 1.65
C LEU A 379 15.04 17.12 2.92
N TYR A 380 16.10 16.57 3.50
CA TYR A 380 16.78 17.15 4.65
C TYR A 380 17.23 18.59 4.40
N PHE A 381 17.74 18.90 3.21
CA PHE A 381 18.17 20.25 2.84
C PHE A 381 17.01 21.14 2.41
N TYR A 382 15.94 20.57 1.84
CA TYR A 382 14.82 21.31 1.23
C TYR A 382 13.63 21.58 2.15
N PHE A 383 13.53 20.94 3.31
CA PHE A 383 12.50 21.30 4.28
C PHE A 383 12.80 22.67 4.90
N GLN A 384 12.27 23.72 4.24
CA GLN A 384 12.45 25.12 4.62
C GLN A 384 11.10 25.83 4.72
N PRO A 385 10.98 26.95 5.48
CA PRO A 385 9.73 27.69 5.62
C PRO A 385 9.17 28.23 4.30
N GLN A 386 10.03 28.46 3.32
CA GLN A 386 9.73 29.04 2.00
C GLN A 386 10.02 28.06 0.86
N GLY A 387 9.92 26.76 1.09
CA GLY A 387 10.14 25.76 0.05
C GLY A 387 9.15 25.84 -1.10
N LEU A 388 9.58 25.51 -2.30
CA LEU A 388 8.74 25.47 -3.49
C LEU A 388 8.16 24.06 -3.67
N TYR A 389 6.93 23.98 -4.19
CA TYR A 389 6.28 22.71 -4.50
C TYR A 389 7.10 21.86 -5.50
N ASP A 390 7.71 22.52 -6.49
CA ASP A 390 8.49 21.84 -7.53
C ASP A 390 9.74 21.14 -6.99
N ASP A 391 10.30 21.61 -5.89
CA ASP A 391 11.46 20.99 -5.23
C ASP A 391 11.13 19.62 -4.65
N LEU A 392 9.85 19.32 -4.40
CA LEU A 392 9.40 18.01 -3.91
C LEU A 392 9.27 16.95 -5.01
N ILE A 393 9.29 17.36 -6.29
CA ILE A 393 9.15 16.44 -7.43
C ILE A 393 10.34 15.49 -7.49
N PHE A 394 11.57 16.03 -7.46
CA PHE A 394 12.78 15.22 -7.60
C PHE A 394 12.92 14.14 -6.51
N PRO A 395 12.80 14.44 -5.19
CA PRO A 395 12.87 13.42 -4.16
C PRO A 395 11.74 12.39 -4.26
N THR A 396 10.55 12.79 -4.72
CA THR A 396 9.42 11.87 -4.94
C THR A 396 9.73 10.87 -6.07
N VAL A 397 10.28 11.35 -7.18
CA VAL A 397 10.74 10.49 -8.31
C VAL A 397 11.79 9.50 -7.82
N LEU A 398 12.78 9.97 -7.06
CA LEU A 398 13.88 9.14 -6.59
C LEU A 398 13.42 8.06 -5.59
N ARG A 399 12.51 8.43 -4.66
CA ARG A 399 11.88 7.51 -3.72
C ARG A 399 11.08 6.42 -4.45
N SER A 400 10.25 6.80 -5.42
CA SER A 400 9.44 5.86 -6.20
C SER A 400 10.32 4.87 -6.97
N ALA A 401 11.41 5.33 -7.59
CA ALA A 401 12.37 4.47 -8.26
C ALA A 401 12.96 3.42 -7.31
N GLY A 402 13.40 3.83 -6.12
CA GLY A 402 13.91 2.91 -5.09
C GLY A 402 12.86 1.91 -4.61
N MET A 403 11.64 2.40 -4.38
CA MET A 403 10.53 1.58 -3.92
C MET A 403 10.21 0.45 -4.91
N ILE A 404 10.04 0.73 -6.20
CA ILE A 404 9.66 -0.30 -7.18
C ILE A 404 10.78 -1.33 -7.39
N ILE A 405 12.05 -0.90 -7.35
CA ILE A 405 13.21 -1.82 -7.42
C ILE A 405 13.14 -2.83 -6.27
N LEU A 406 12.99 -2.36 -5.05
CA LEU A 406 12.94 -3.22 -3.87
C LEU A 406 11.69 -4.09 -3.83
N TYR A 407 10.52 -3.56 -4.20
CA TYR A 407 9.27 -4.32 -4.30
C TYR A 407 9.38 -5.51 -5.23
N ALA A 408 9.78 -5.25 -6.47
CA ALA A 408 9.83 -6.27 -7.50
C ALA A 408 10.90 -7.33 -7.18
N MET A 409 12.10 -6.89 -6.78
CA MET A 409 13.21 -7.81 -6.54
C MET A 409 13.04 -8.64 -5.26
N SER A 410 12.45 -8.10 -4.21
CA SER A 410 12.13 -8.90 -3.01
C SER A 410 11.08 -9.97 -3.32
N ALA A 411 10.06 -9.65 -4.13
CA ALA A 411 9.06 -10.64 -4.55
C ALA A 411 9.67 -11.76 -5.39
N ILE A 412 10.54 -11.42 -6.35
CA ILE A 412 11.23 -12.39 -7.21
C ILE A 412 12.17 -13.25 -6.38
N TYR A 413 12.95 -12.64 -5.48
CA TYR A 413 13.89 -13.35 -4.64
C TYR A 413 13.21 -14.39 -3.75
N GLY A 414 12.09 -14.06 -3.13
CA GLY A 414 11.32 -14.99 -2.31
C GLY A 414 10.69 -16.15 -3.11
N MET A 415 10.44 -15.95 -4.41
CA MET A 415 9.96 -17.00 -5.31
C MET A 415 11.08 -17.89 -5.87
N LYS A 416 12.36 -17.56 -5.63
CA LYS A 416 13.49 -18.31 -6.16
C LYS A 416 13.47 -19.75 -5.64
N ARG A 417 13.56 -20.72 -6.54
CA ARG A 417 13.52 -22.17 -6.24
C ARG A 417 12.32 -22.60 -5.35
N LEU A 418 11.19 -21.89 -5.47
CA LEU A 418 9.98 -22.17 -4.69
C LEU A 418 9.20 -23.34 -5.34
N PRO A 419 8.93 -24.44 -4.60
CA PRO A 419 8.03 -25.48 -5.08
C PRO A 419 6.61 -24.92 -5.31
N ALA A 420 5.95 -25.34 -6.39
CA ALA A 420 4.61 -24.86 -6.73
C ALA A 420 3.57 -25.04 -5.61
N ILE A 421 3.74 -26.08 -4.79
CA ILE A 421 2.86 -26.38 -3.64
C ILE A 421 2.96 -25.33 -2.52
N LEU A 422 4.07 -24.58 -2.42
CA LEU A 422 4.28 -23.52 -1.42
C LEU A 422 3.92 -22.13 -1.96
N LEU A 423 3.56 -22.00 -3.23
CA LEU A 423 3.25 -20.71 -3.83
C LEU A 423 2.09 -19.97 -3.16
N PRO A 424 0.94 -20.62 -2.81
CA PRO A 424 -0.13 -19.94 -2.07
C PRO A 424 0.35 -19.41 -0.72
N SER A 425 1.17 -20.19 0.00
CA SER A 425 1.75 -19.77 1.27
C SER A 425 2.73 -18.60 1.10
N TRP A 426 3.51 -18.59 0.02
CA TRP A 426 4.38 -17.46 -0.30
C TRP A 426 3.58 -16.18 -0.59
N ILE A 427 2.51 -16.28 -1.38
CA ILE A 427 1.66 -15.13 -1.69
C ILE A 427 1.07 -14.55 -0.40
N PHE A 428 0.59 -15.40 0.52
CA PHE A 428 0.10 -14.95 1.82
C PHE A 428 1.18 -14.22 2.61
N VAL A 429 2.33 -14.85 2.86
CA VAL A 429 3.43 -14.25 3.62
C VAL A 429 3.91 -12.96 2.98
N MET A 430 4.11 -12.95 1.67
CA MET A 430 4.53 -11.76 0.94
C MET A 430 3.54 -10.61 1.10
N LEU A 431 2.25 -10.86 0.95
CA LEU A 431 1.23 -9.82 1.06
C LEU A 431 1.06 -9.35 2.51
N THR A 432 1.13 -10.24 3.51
CA THR A 432 1.09 -9.89 4.94
C THR A 432 2.19 -8.88 5.27
N PHE A 433 3.44 -9.18 4.93
CA PHE A 433 4.56 -8.28 5.26
C PHE A 433 4.64 -7.06 4.36
N ARG A 434 4.24 -7.17 3.10
CA ARG A 434 4.28 -6.08 2.14
C ARG A 434 3.12 -5.09 2.27
N SER A 435 1.90 -5.57 2.54
CA SER A 435 0.69 -4.75 2.42
C SER A 435 -0.01 -4.48 3.76
N VAL A 436 0.31 -5.24 4.82
CA VAL A 436 -0.27 -5.08 6.16
C VAL A 436 0.79 -4.73 7.18
N ILE A 437 1.58 -5.69 7.64
CA ILE A 437 2.50 -5.51 8.77
C ILE A 437 3.56 -4.45 8.46
N GLY A 438 4.23 -4.53 7.31
CA GLY A 438 5.29 -3.59 6.95
C GLY A 438 4.82 -2.14 6.92
N PRO A 439 3.79 -1.79 6.11
CA PRO A 439 3.26 -0.43 6.06
C PRO A 439 2.71 0.06 7.41
N VAL A 440 1.99 -0.78 8.16
CA VAL A 440 1.45 -0.38 9.48
C VAL A 440 2.56 -0.08 10.47
N VAL A 441 3.60 -0.93 10.54
CA VAL A 441 4.78 -0.68 11.38
C VAL A 441 5.48 0.60 10.95
N GLY A 442 5.73 0.78 9.65
CA GLY A 442 6.37 1.98 9.13
C GLY A 442 5.60 3.25 9.46
N THR A 443 4.30 3.28 9.18
CA THR A 443 3.45 4.45 9.50
C THR A 443 3.35 4.71 10.99
N SER A 444 3.23 3.66 11.82
CA SER A 444 3.19 3.80 13.28
C SER A 444 4.50 4.38 13.83
N VAL A 445 5.65 3.87 13.39
CA VAL A 445 6.96 4.37 13.82
C VAL A 445 7.11 5.86 13.47
N PHE A 446 6.87 6.23 12.20
CA PHE A 446 7.01 7.63 11.78
C PHE A 446 5.99 8.54 12.45
N SER A 447 4.74 8.12 12.59
CA SER A 447 3.69 8.92 13.27
C SER A 447 4.04 9.17 14.75
N ASN A 448 4.53 8.15 15.47
CA ASN A 448 4.98 8.32 16.85
C ASN A 448 6.20 9.23 16.95
N LEU A 449 7.21 9.06 16.09
CA LEU A 449 8.39 9.90 16.06
C LEU A 449 8.04 11.36 15.78
N ILE A 450 7.19 11.61 14.77
CA ILE A 450 6.74 12.97 14.43
C ILE A 450 6.06 13.60 15.65
N ASN A 451 5.10 12.89 16.26
CA ASN A 451 4.35 13.43 17.40
C ASN A 451 5.26 13.74 18.60
N GLN A 452 6.07 12.77 19.00
CA GLN A 452 6.94 12.89 20.18
C GLN A 452 7.96 14.01 20.01
N ARG A 453 8.58 14.10 18.82
CA ARG A 453 9.57 15.15 18.57
C ARG A 453 8.93 16.52 18.38
N GLN A 454 7.77 16.58 17.75
CA GLN A 454 7.03 17.82 17.60
C GLN A 454 6.61 18.39 18.96
N GLU A 455 6.09 17.55 19.87
CA GLU A 455 5.74 17.97 21.23
C GLU A 455 6.97 18.47 22.01
N GLN A 456 8.10 17.76 21.90
CA GLN A 456 9.34 18.18 22.53
C GLN A 456 9.79 19.56 22.01
N TYR A 457 9.85 19.76 20.68
CA TYR A 457 10.26 21.04 20.10
C TYR A 457 9.26 22.17 20.38
N ILE A 458 7.96 21.90 20.45
CA ILE A 458 6.96 22.90 20.89
C ILE A 458 7.26 23.30 22.31
N SER A 459 7.50 22.36 23.25
CA SER A 459 7.83 22.65 24.63
C SER A 459 9.08 23.51 24.75
N GLU A 460 10.17 23.13 24.05
CA GLU A 460 11.42 23.89 24.03
C GLU A 460 11.23 25.31 23.45
N MET A 461 10.42 25.47 22.39
CA MET A 461 10.19 26.78 21.77
C MET A 461 9.26 27.68 22.59
N VAL A 462 8.33 27.11 23.35
CA VAL A 462 7.44 27.89 24.23
C VAL A 462 8.22 28.62 25.31
N ASP A 463 9.31 28.06 25.81
CA ASP A 463 10.19 28.70 26.79
C ASP A 463 10.83 30.02 26.27
N TYR A 464 10.91 30.19 24.94
CA TYR A 464 11.39 31.41 24.31
C TYR A 464 10.29 32.44 24.00
N LEU A 465 9.01 32.12 24.29
CA LEU A 465 7.87 33.03 24.11
C LEU A 465 7.65 33.91 25.35
N ASP A 466 8.69 34.51 25.85
CA ASP A 466 8.64 35.41 26.98
C ASP A 466 8.79 36.88 26.51
N GLU A 467 8.18 37.79 27.24
CA GLU A 467 8.29 39.26 27.00
C GLU A 467 9.73 39.77 27.05
N SER A 468 10.59 39.07 27.76
CA SER A 468 12.04 39.35 27.82
C SER A 468 12.75 39.11 26.50
N ASN A 469 12.21 38.27 25.62
CA ASN A 469 12.77 38.00 24.30
C ASN A 469 12.38 39.12 23.32
N VAL A 470 13.38 39.89 22.91
CA VAL A 470 13.23 41.10 22.07
C VAL A 470 12.59 40.76 20.71
N ASP A 471 12.97 39.63 20.09
CA ASP A 471 12.45 39.20 18.80
C ASP A 471 10.97 38.77 18.89
N PHE A 472 10.64 38.04 19.94
CA PHE A 472 9.23 37.63 20.17
C PHE A 472 8.37 38.86 20.49
N SER A 473 8.76 39.69 21.45
CA SER A 473 7.99 40.86 21.87
C SER A 473 7.80 41.87 20.73
N GLY A 474 8.84 42.05 19.89
CA GLY A 474 8.78 42.88 18.69
C GLY A 474 7.81 42.35 17.65
N SER A 475 7.85 41.04 17.35
CA SER A 475 6.95 40.36 16.43
C SER A 475 5.48 40.36 16.91
N TYR A 476 5.30 40.09 18.22
CA TYR A 476 3.95 40.13 18.84
C TYR A 476 3.31 41.51 18.78
N ARG A 477 4.07 42.56 19.16
CA ARG A 477 3.60 43.96 19.07
C ARG A 477 3.26 44.37 17.63
N LYS A 478 4.07 43.93 16.65
CA LYS A 478 3.81 44.18 15.23
C LYS A 478 2.50 43.53 14.78
N ASN A 479 2.22 42.28 15.21
CA ASN A 479 0.99 41.58 14.91
C ASN A 479 -0.23 42.24 15.58
N VAL A 480 -0.12 42.69 16.84
CA VAL A 480 -1.14 43.46 17.53
C VAL A 480 -1.44 44.79 16.81
N ALA A 481 -0.39 45.51 16.42
CA ALA A 481 -0.54 46.77 15.68
C ALA A 481 -1.20 46.55 14.32
N GLY A 482 -0.84 45.48 13.61
CA GLY A 482 -1.47 45.06 12.36
C GLY A 482 -2.98 44.76 12.54
N GLY A 483 -3.34 44.00 13.59
CA GLY A 483 -4.75 43.72 13.92
C GLY A 483 -5.56 44.99 14.23
N LYS A 484 -4.98 45.93 14.97
CA LYS A 484 -5.61 47.23 15.24
C LYS A 484 -5.79 48.06 13.96
N TYR A 485 -4.80 48.01 13.07
CA TYR A 485 -4.87 48.72 11.79
C TYR A 485 -6.00 48.18 10.87
N THR A 486 -6.35 46.91 11.00
CA THR A 486 -7.49 46.29 10.31
C THR A 486 -8.84 46.55 11.00
N GLY A 487 -8.87 47.35 12.08
CA GLY A 487 -10.10 47.75 12.77
C GLY A 487 -10.55 46.83 13.90
N LEU A 488 -9.72 45.88 14.31
CA LEU A 488 -10.01 45.00 15.44
C LEU A 488 -9.88 45.74 16.79
N SER A 489 -10.65 45.32 17.79
CA SER A 489 -10.51 45.80 19.16
C SER A 489 -9.11 45.42 19.70
N THR A 490 -8.65 46.10 20.75
CA THR A 490 -7.34 45.79 21.35
C THR A 490 -7.29 44.35 21.87
N GLU A 491 -8.39 43.84 22.38
CA GLU A 491 -8.53 42.48 22.90
C GLU A 491 -8.50 41.44 21.76
N ASP A 492 -9.26 41.68 20.71
CA ASP A 492 -9.27 40.80 19.53
C ASP A 492 -7.91 40.81 18.80
N ALA A 493 -7.28 41.96 18.69
CA ALA A 493 -5.94 42.07 18.09
C ALA A 493 -4.87 41.34 18.90
N SER A 494 -4.94 41.38 20.24
CA SER A 494 -4.02 40.62 21.11
C SER A 494 -4.25 39.11 21.01
N THR A 495 -5.52 38.69 20.95
CA THR A 495 -5.88 37.28 20.74
C THR A 495 -5.41 36.77 19.40
N LEU A 496 -5.61 37.54 18.33
CA LEU A 496 -5.11 37.20 16.98
C LEU A 496 -3.58 37.08 16.96
N ALA A 497 -2.88 38.01 17.60
CA ALA A 497 -1.42 37.95 17.69
C ALA A 497 -0.92 36.73 18.46
N ALA A 498 -1.60 36.32 19.55
CA ALA A 498 -1.28 35.11 20.30
C ALA A 498 -1.49 33.84 19.44
N VAL A 499 -2.62 33.74 18.75
CA VAL A 499 -2.91 32.63 17.82
C VAL A 499 -1.89 32.57 16.67
N SER A 500 -1.53 33.71 16.11
CA SER A 500 -0.50 33.79 15.06
C SER A 500 0.87 33.33 15.57
N SER A 501 1.25 33.74 16.77
CA SER A 501 2.50 33.31 17.41
C SER A 501 2.52 31.80 17.67
N LYS A 502 1.42 31.26 18.20
CA LYS A 502 1.26 29.81 18.39
C LYS A 502 1.40 29.05 17.06
N GLY A 503 0.75 29.53 15.99
CA GLY A 503 0.86 28.93 14.67
C GLY A 503 2.27 28.95 14.11
N SER A 504 3.03 30.05 14.33
CA SER A 504 4.41 30.16 13.86
C SER A 504 5.34 29.18 14.59
N VAL A 505 5.19 29.05 15.91
CA VAL A 505 5.95 28.07 16.72
C VAL A 505 5.64 26.64 16.28
N GLN A 506 4.37 26.33 16.12
CA GLN A 506 3.95 25.01 15.65
C GLN A 506 4.53 24.66 14.28
N LYS A 507 4.52 25.60 13.34
CA LYS A 507 5.12 25.44 12.02
C LYS A 507 6.63 25.20 12.09
N GLN A 508 7.34 25.97 12.92
CA GLN A 508 8.79 25.81 13.10
C GLN A 508 9.14 24.48 13.76
N ALA A 509 8.42 24.10 14.81
CA ALA A 509 8.60 22.82 15.48
C ALA A 509 8.42 21.64 14.51
N VAL A 510 7.39 21.70 13.64
CA VAL A 510 7.20 20.69 12.58
C VAL A 510 8.40 20.65 11.65
N LEU A 511 8.89 21.78 11.15
CA LEU A 511 10.02 21.81 10.21
C LEU A 511 11.32 21.22 10.81
N VAL A 512 11.62 21.54 12.08
CA VAL A 512 12.76 20.96 12.79
C VAL A 512 12.60 19.45 12.95
N THR A 513 11.41 19.03 13.39
CA THR A 513 11.06 17.59 13.51
C THR A 513 11.26 16.85 12.19
N LEU A 514 10.76 17.41 11.08
CA LEU A 514 10.89 16.77 9.76
C LEU A 514 12.36 16.61 9.34
N LYS A 515 13.18 17.63 9.57
CA LYS A 515 14.63 17.56 9.28
C LYS A 515 15.33 16.49 10.12
N GLU A 516 15.07 16.45 11.42
CA GLU A 516 15.66 15.44 12.31
C GLU A 516 15.32 14.02 11.86
N ILE A 517 14.04 13.75 11.61
CA ILE A 517 13.59 12.41 11.18
C ILE A 517 14.14 12.06 9.79
N CYS A 518 14.27 13.03 8.88
CA CYS A 518 14.99 12.81 7.62
C CYS A 518 16.44 12.41 7.85
N GLY A 519 17.15 13.06 8.77
CA GLY A 519 18.50 12.68 9.17
C GLY A 519 18.57 11.23 9.65
N TRP A 520 17.66 10.80 10.51
CA TRP A 520 17.59 9.40 10.95
C TRP A 520 17.27 8.44 9.79
N THR A 521 16.44 8.85 8.85
CA THR A 521 16.12 8.05 7.66
C THR A 521 17.35 7.87 6.76
N ILE A 522 18.22 8.86 6.65
CA ILE A 522 19.51 8.76 5.93
C ILE A 522 20.39 7.68 6.57
N TYR A 523 20.57 7.73 7.90
CA TYR A 523 21.35 6.70 8.61
C TYR A 523 20.71 5.31 8.49
N ALA A 524 19.39 5.22 8.61
CA ALA A 524 18.66 3.95 8.43
C ALA A 524 18.84 3.39 7.02
N SER A 525 18.77 4.23 5.98
CA SER A 525 18.98 3.79 4.60
C SER A 525 20.42 3.33 4.34
N ALA A 526 21.41 4.03 4.90
CA ALA A 526 22.81 3.61 4.86
C ALA A 526 23.03 2.26 5.56
N GLY A 527 22.40 2.06 6.72
CA GLY A 527 22.38 0.77 7.41
C GLY A 527 21.74 -0.34 6.56
N CYS A 528 20.63 -0.05 5.88
CA CYS A 528 19.99 -1.00 4.96
C CYS A 528 20.87 -1.35 3.76
N ILE A 529 21.62 -0.39 3.20
CA ILE A 529 22.60 -0.63 2.12
C ILE A 529 23.70 -1.57 2.62
N LEU A 530 24.26 -1.31 3.78
CA LEU A 530 25.30 -2.18 4.38
C LEU A 530 24.75 -3.58 4.63
N LEU A 531 23.54 -3.70 5.20
CA LEU A 531 22.87 -5.00 5.39
C LEU A 531 22.64 -5.70 4.05
N ALA A 532 22.17 -5.00 3.03
CA ALA A 532 21.95 -5.56 1.71
C ALA A 532 23.25 -6.08 1.06
N LEU A 533 24.39 -5.44 1.29
CA LEU A 533 25.68 -5.85 0.73
C LEU A 533 26.34 -7.00 1.52
N THR A 534 26.20 -7.00 2.84
CA THR A 534 26.86 -7.96 3.74
C THR A 534 26.06 -9.23 4.01
N PHE A 535 24.75 -9.21 3.77
CA PHE A 535 23.89 -10.36 4.04
C PHE A 535 24.32 -11.60 3.24
N PRO A 536 24.38 -12.79 3.88
CA PRO A 536 24.76 -14.04 3.20
C PRO A 536 23.62 -14.54 2.30
N TYR A 537 23.59 -14.09 1.05
CA TYR A 537 22.61 -14.55 0.07
C TYR A 537 22.95 -15.97 -0.43
N PRO A 538 22.08 -16.95 -0.25
CA PRO A 538 22.21 -18.21 -0.95
C PRO A 538 21.91 -17.97 -2.44
N ASN A 539 22.81 -18.40 -3.34
CA ASN A 539 22.68 -18.23 -4.79
C ASN A 539 22.30 -16.79 -5.20
N SER A 540 23.27 -15.91 -5.20
CA SER A 540 23.08 -14.47 -5.35
C SER A 540 22.76 -13.99 -6.77
N ASN A 541 22.97 -14.81 -7.79
CA ASN A 541 22.78 -14.42 -9.19
C ASN A 541 21.36 -14.74 -9.69
N ILE A 542 20.86 -13.92 -10.62
CA ILE A 542 19.49 -14.07 -11.16
C ILE A 542 19.38 -15.30 -12.07
N LYS A 543 20.46 -15.69 -12.72
CA LYS A 543 20.50 -16.78 -13.71
C LYS A 543 20.94 -18.14 -13.14
N GLU A 544 21.37 -18.24 -11.88
CA GLU A 544 21.73 -19.52 -11.28
C GLU A 544 20.49 -20.38 -10.94
#